data_5b4e276933e53ec83462eee1c05667eb
#
_entry.id   5b4e276933e53ec83462eee1c05667eb
#
_cell.length_a   1.000
_cell.length_b   1.000
_cell.length_c   1.000
_cell.angle_alpha   90.00
_cell.angle_beta   90.00
_cell.angle_gamma   90.00
#
_symmetry.space_group_name_H-M   'P 1'
#
loop_
_entity.id
_entity.type
_entity.pdbx_description
1 polymer ?
#
loop_
_entity_poly.entity_id
_entity_poly.type
_entity_poly.pdbx_seq_one_letter_code
_entity_poly.pdbx_strand_id
1 'polypeptide(L)'
;MRILIYGAGVIGSLYAALFAKTGYNVSIYARGKRLEVLQTKGLLYLENKNIRKANVSICSKLEDNDIYDFIFLTVRENQLHQALGELRTNKSRCIVTMVNSVDDYSKWEQICGRGRILPAFPGAGGSIDGDILDGALTPGLIQPTTFGENSGIKTKRTRKLAEILKKACIPYREVKNMHIWQLCHLAMVVPIADAYYEAVNPGKVGDEKNIMLKTAKRLKRNFCFLKKEVGELSPGKMNVFRFIPLNVLAFALKIIFNSRFGDKFMYRHAMKAQDEMKQLHKQFYAYLRRRKNGII
;
A
#
# COMPACT_ATOMS: atom_id res chain seq x y z
N MET A 1 18.88 9.62 12.83
CA MET A 1 17.82 9.89 11.87
C MET A 1 16.49 9.64 12.55
N ARG A 2 15.57 10.58 12.45
CA ARG A 2 14.23 10.55 13.06
C ARG A 2 13.18 10.17 12.02
N ILE A 3 12.40 9.17 12.31
CA ILE A 3 11.32 8.67 11.44
C ILE A 3 10.00 8.75 12.18
N LEU A 4 8.99 9.35 11.56
CA LEU A 4 7.61 9.29 12.04
C LEU A 4 6.82 8.29 11.21
N ILE A 5 6.12 7.39 11.88
CA ILE A 5 5.06 6.58 11.28
C ILE A 5 3.73 7.24 11.64
N TYR A 6 3.08 7.83 10.65
CA TYR A 6 1.77 8.44 10.80
C TYR A 6 0.68 7.44 10.43
N GLY A 7 0.10 6.83 11.46
CA GLY A 7 -0.89 5.74 11.35
C GLY A 7 -0.37 4.41 11.90
N ALA A 8 -0.97 3.95 12.99
CA ALA A 8 -0.56 2.75 13.72
C ALA A 8 -1.37 1.50 13.35
N GLY A 9 -1.78 1.39 12.08
CA GLY A 9 -2.37 0.18 11.50
C GLY A 9 -1.34 -0.93 11.27
N VAL A 10 -1.73 -1.98 10.54
CA VAL A 10 -0.84 -3.14 10.24
C VAL A 10 0.46 -2.68 9.58
N ILE A 11 0.36 -1.91 8.50
CA ILE A 11 1.52 -1.45 7.73
C ILE A 11 2.41 -0.55 8.58
N GLY A 12 1.84 0.50 9.19
CA GLY A 12 2.62 1.43 10.00
C GLY A 12 3.29 0.74 11.19
N SER A 13 2.58 -0.14 11.89
CA SER A 13 3.14 -0.90 13.01
C SER A 13 4.29 -1.81 12.58
N LEU A 14 4.17 -2.48 11.42
CA LEU A 14 5.24 -3.33 10.90
C LEU A 14 6.50 -2.52 10.53
N TYR A 15 6.33 -1.43 9.77
CA TYR A 15 7.47 -0.58 9.40
C TYR A 15 8.10 0.08 10.62
N ALA A 16 7.30 0.51 11.60
CA ALA A 16 7.84 1.04 12.87
C ALA A 16 8.72 0.03 13.59
N ALA A 17 8.26 -1.22 13.73
CA ALA A 17 9.01 -2.28 14.38
C ALA A 17 10.32 -2.60 13.62
N LEU A 18 10.25 -2.71 12.29
CA LEU A 18 11.42 -3.01 11.45
C LEU A 18 12.47 -1.88 11.48
N PHE A 19 12.05 -0.63 11.43
CA PHE A 19 12.98 0.52 11.52
C PHE A 19 13.57 0.64 12.92
N ALA A 20 12.78 0.47 13.98
CA ALA A 20 13.27 0.52 15.36
C ALA A 20 14.32 -0.57 15.63
N LYS A 21 14.12 -1.78 15.09
CA LYS A 21 15.06 -2.90 15.20
C LYS A 21 16.44 -2.59 14.61
N THR A 22 16.51 -1.68 13.64
CA THR A 22 17.79 -1.25 13.03
C THR A 22 18.43 -0.04 13.70
N GLY A 23 17.88 0.42 14.84
CA GLY A 23 18.42 1.51 15.64
C GLY A 23 18.04 2.91 15.16
N TYR A 24 17.04 3.05 14.29
CA TYR A 24 16.49 4.36 13.98
C TYR A 24 15.64 4.90 15.14
N ASN A 25 15.63 6.22 15.31
CA ASN A 25 14.72 6.89 16.26
C ASN A 25 13.32 6.96 15.59
N VAL A 26 12.42 6.09 16.04
CA VAL A 26 11.10 5.93 15.43
C VAL A 26 10.04 6.42 16.40
N SER A 27 9.20 7.34 15.91
CA SER A 27 7.96 7.74 16.57
C SER A 27 6.77 7.16 15.81
N ILE A 28 5.72 6.76 16.52
CA ILE A 28 4.47 6.29 15.93
C ILE A 28 3.31 7.16 16.41
N TYR A 29 2.62 7.77 15.45
CA TYR A 29 1.44 8.58 15.72
C TYR A 29 0.18 7.72 15.64
N ALA A 30 -0.64 7.77 16.69
CA ALA A 30 -1.88 7.03 16.79
C ALA A 30 -2.97 7.86 17.45
N ARG A 31 -4.24 7.43 17.28
CA ARG A 31 -5.42 8.06 17.85
C ARG A 31 -6.38 7.00 18.43
N GLY A 32 -7.29 7.45 19.32
CA GLY A 32 -8.36 6.62 19.89
C GLY A 32 -7.84 5.34 20.56
N LYS A 33 -8.61 4.28 20.45
CA LYS A 33 -8.30 2.97 21.07
C LYS A 33 -6.90 2.45 20.75
N ARG A 34 -6.38 2.69 19.53
CA ARG A 34 -5.03 2.23 19.18
C ARG A 34 -3.95 3.00 19.94
N LEU A 35 -4.15 4.29 20.18
CA LEU A 35 -3.26 5.09 21.02
C LEU A 35 -3.21 4.56 22.46
N GLU A 36 -4.36 4.30 23.06
CA GLU A 36 -4.46 3.76 24.42
C GLU A 36 -3.71 2.44 24.57
N VAL A 37 -3.90 1.53 23.61
CA VAL A 37 -3.17 0.25 23.59
C VAL A 37 -1.66 0.47 23.48
N LEU A 38 -1.22 1.36 22.58
CA LEU A 38 0.21 1.62 22.42
C LEU A 38 0.83 2.29 23.65
N GLN A 39 0.12 3.19 24.31
CA GLN A 39 0.60 3.84 25.54
C GLN A 39 0.73 2.86 26.71
N THR A 40 -0.20 1.92 26.85
CA THR A 40 -0.22 0.97 27.97
C THR A 40 0.70 -0.22 27.76
N LYS A 41 0.68 -0.82 26.55
CA LYS A 41 1.41 -2.07 26.23
C LYS A 41 2.64 -1.87 25.38
N GLY A 42 2.72 -0.74 24.65
CA GLY A 42 3.70 -0.49 23.59
C GLY A 42 3.31 -1.18 22.29
N LEU A 43 4.21 -1.13 21.30
CA LEU A 43 4.02 -1.81 20.02
C LEU A 43 4.48 -3.25 20.11
N LEU A 44 3.53 -4.17 20.23
CA LEU A 44 3.75 -5.62 20.29
C LEU A 44 3.63 -6.23 18.90
N TYR A 45 4.56 -7.13 18.55
CA TYR A 45 4.54 -7.85 17.27
C TYR A 45 5.06 -9.28 17.40
N LEU A 46 4.62 -10.16 16.50
CA LEU A 46 5.11 -11.54 16.41
C LEU A 46 6.41 -11.60 15.59
N GLU A 47 7.42 -12.22 16.17
CA GLU A 47 8.67 -12.58 15.50
C GLU A 47 9.02 -14.03 15.85
N ASN A 48 9.08 -14.91 14.84
CA ASN A 48 9.36 -16.33 15.02
C ASN A 48 8.48 -17.00 16.10
N LYS A 49 7.17 -16.70 16.06
CA LYS A 49 6.15 -17.15 17.03
C LYS A 49 6.30 -16.58 18.45
N ASN A 50 7.26 -15.71 18.70
CA ASN A 50 7.41 -15.02 19.98
C ASN A 50 6.87 -13.59 19.91
N ILE A 51 6.26 -13.13 20.99
CA ILE A 51 5.83 -11.73 21.12
C ILE A 51 7.05 -10.90 21.48
N ARG A 52 7.28 -9.84 20.66
CA ARG A 52 8.32 -8.84 20.89
C ARG A 52 7.69 -7.46 21.06
N LYS A 53 8.39 -6.59 21.75
CA LYS A 53 8.04 -5.17 21.91
C LYS A 53 9.04 -4.32 21.12
N ALA A 54 8.52 -3.47 20.23
CA ALA A 54 9.36 -2.54 19.48
C ALA A 54 9.72 -1.32 20.33
N ASN A 55 10.97 -0.87 20.23
CA ASN A 55 11.44 0.34 20.89
C ASN A 55 11.08 1.56 20.04
N VAL A 56 9.84 2.08 20.24
CA VAL A 56 9.31 3.24 19.52
C VAL A 56 8.71 4.24 20.50
N SER A 57 8.82 5.53 20.17
CA SER A 57 8.14 6.59 20.90
C SER A 57 6.70 6.70 20.43
N ILE A 58 5.75 6.82 21.36
CA ILE A 58 4.33 6.96 21.02
C ILE A 58 3.95 8.43 21.12
N CYS A 59 3.34 8.97 20.06
CA CYS A 59 2.85 10.34 20.06
C CYS A 59 1.36 10.41 19.67
N SER A 60 0.62 11.29 20.35
CA SER A 60 -0.79 11.59 20.10
C SER A 60 -1.00 12.94 19.41
N LYS A 61 0.04 13.78 19.43
CA LYS A 61 0.06 15.10 18.84
C LYS A 61 1.34 15.29 18.06
N LEU A 62 1.28 16.01 16.98
CA LEU A 62 2.42 16.40 16.16
C LEU A 62 2.56 17.91 16.21
N GLU A 63 3.69 18.38 16.74
CA GLU A 63 3.98 19.81 16.77
C GLU A 63 4.62 20.26 15.45
N ASP A 64 4.41 21.52 15.09
CA ASP A 64 4.90 22.09 13.83
C ASP A 64 6.42 22.01 13.69
N ASN A 65 7.13 22.17 14.79
CA ASN A 65 8.60 22.15 14.87
C ASN A 65 9.18 20.77 15.21
N ASP A 66 8.34 19.74 15.34
CA ASP A 66 8.81 18.37 15.55
C ASP A 66 9.23 17.75 14.20
N ILE A 67 10.48 18.01 13.81
CA ILE A 67 10.99 17.69 12.48
C ILE A 67 11.50 16.26 12.40
N TYR A 68 11.02 15.54 11.40
CA TYR A 68 11.44 14.18 11.04
C TYR A 68 12.16 14.19 9.67
N ASP A 69 13.15 13.33 9.52
CA ASP A 69 13.80 13.10 8.22
C ASP A 69 12.80 12.53 7.20
N PHE A 70 11.93 11.61 7.66
CA PHE A 70 10.84 11.01 6.89
C PHE A 70 9.59 10.85 7.75
N ILE A 71 8.44 11.17 7.17
CA ILE A 71 7.11 10.83 7.69
C ILE A 71 6.55 9.74 6.77
N PHE A 72 6.34 8.54 7.28
CA PHE A 72 5.65 7.47 6.56
C PHE A 72 4.15 7.57 6.85
N LEU A 73 3.38 7.99 5.85
CA LEU A 73 1.94 8.14 5.95
C LEU A 73 1.27 6.81 5.57
N THR A 74 0.78 6.09 6.57
CA THR A 74 0.26 4.72 6.47
C THR A 74 -1.21 4.64 6.89
N VAL A 75 -1.99 5.64 6.51
CA VAL A 75 -3.43 5.69 6.72
C VAL A 75 -4.20 5.06 5.57
N ARG A 76 -5.49 4.80 5.75
CA ARG A 76 -6.37 4.38 4.67
C ARG A 76 -6.65 5.54 3.70
N GLU A 77 -7.05 5.20 2.47
CA GLU A 77 -7.33 6.19 1.42
C GLU A 77 -8.35 7.24 1.87
N ASN A 78 -9.43 6.85 2.51
CA ASN A 78 -10.47 7.75 3.01
C ASN A 78 -10.03 8.70 4.15
N GLN A 79 -8.87 8.47 4.74
CA GLN A 79 -8.27 9.31 5.79
C GLN A 79 -7.13 10.19 5.26
N LEU A 80 -6.74 10.00 4.00
CA LEU A 80 -5.53 10.61 3.43
C LEU A 80 -5.58 12.13 3.44
N HIS A 81 -6.65 12.74 2.93
CA HIS A 81 -6.76 14.20 2.83
C HIS A 81 -6.76 14.87 4.20
N GLN A 82 -7.45 14.28 5.18
CA GLN A 82 -7.41 14.77 6.55
C GLN A 82 -5.99 14.70 7.12
N ALA A 83 -5.30 13.58 6.96
CA ALA A 83 -3.95 13.40 7.46
C ALA A 83 -2.94 14.34 6.81
N LEU A 84 -3.06 14.61 5.51
CA LEU A 84 -2.25 15.60 4.81
C LEU A 84 -2.53 17.02 5.31
N GLY A 85 -3.78 17.35 5.64
CA GLY A 85 -4.17 18.60 6.27
C GLY A 85 -3.53 18.79 7.65
N GLU A 86 -3.52 17.76 8.48
CA GLU A 86 -2.86 17.77 9.80
C GLU A 86 -1.33 17.89 9.69
N LEU A 87 -0.73 17.38 8.60
CA LEU A 87 0.70 17.49 8.32
C LEU A 87 1.12 18.83 7.67
N ARG A 88 0.15 19.70 7.35
CA ARG A 88 0.39 20.94 6.59
C ARG A 88 1.35 21.89 7.30
N THR A 89 1.16 22.08 8.60
CA THR A 89 1.95 23.02 9.41
C THR A 89 3.27 22.44 9.87
N ASN A 90 3.37 21.10 9.95
CA ASN A 90 4.62 20.43 10.33
C ASN A 90 5.72 20.65 9.29
N LYS A 91 6.91 21.05 9.75
CA LYS A 91 8.05 21.46 8.90
C LYS A 91 8.90 20.32 8.31
N SER A 92 8.55 19.06 8.55
CA SER A 92 9.23 17.91 7.92
C SER A 92 9.08 17.94 6.40
N ARG A 93 10.19 17.73 5.69
CA ARG A 93 10.27 17.95 4.24
C ARG A 93 9.86 16.76 3.39
N CYS A 94 9.77 15.55 3.94
CA CYS A 94 9.48 14.35 3.17
C CYS A 94 8.36 13.52 3.80
N ILE A 95 7.25 13.41 3.08
CA ILE A 95 6.12 12.55 3.42
C ILE A 95 6.08 11.39 2.43
N VAL A 96 6.42 10.20 2.89
CA VAL A 96 6.36 8.95 2.12
C VAL A 96 4.94 8.42 2.21
N THR A 97 4.16 8.57 1.15
CA THR A 97 2.74 8.18 1.14
C THR A 97 2.56 6.72 0.76
N MET A 98 2.22 5.87 1.73
CA MET A 98 1.98 4.44 1.52
C MET A 98 0.48 4.13 1.39
N VAL A 99 -0.18 4.78 0.45
CA VAL A 99 -1.64 4.74 0.30
C VAL A 99 -2.01 4.38 -1.14
N ASN A 100 -3.04 3.54 -1.30
CA ASN A 100 -3.65 3.29 -2.61
C ASN A 100 -4.46 4.51 -3.05
N SER A 101 -4.24 5.01 -4.29
CA SER A 101 -5.06 6.08 -4.85
C SER A 101 -4.97 6.12 -6.38
N VAL A 102 -6.00 6.67 -7.00
CA VAL A 102 -6.00 7.08 -8.41
C VAL A 102 -5.68 8.57 -8.58
N ASP A 103 -5.52 9.31 -7.49
CA ASP A 103 -5.30 10.76 -7.51
C ASP A 103 -3.94 11.12 -8.11
N ASP A 104 -3.90 12.30 -8.70
CA ASP A 104 -2.66 12.98 -9.02
C ASP A 104 -2.03 13.52 -7.70
N TYR A 105 -0.76 13.26 -7.50
CA TYR A 105 -0.03 13.68 -6.29
C TYR A 105 0.07 15.20 -6.14
N SER A 106 -0.13 15.97 -7.22
CA SER A 106 -0.21 17.43 -7.17
C SER A 106 -1.34 17.91 -6.25
N LYS A 107 -2.47 17.19 -6.21
CA LYS A 107 -3.57 17.48 -5.27
C LYS A 107 -3.15 17.32 -3.83
N TRP A 108 -2.34 16.31 -3.53
CA TRP A 108 -1.82 16.08 -2.19
C TRP A 108 -0.82 17.17 -1.77
N GLU A 109 0.03 17.59 -2.72
CA GLU A 109 0.95 18.70 -2.50
C GLU A 109 0.26 20.05 -2.31
N GLN A 110 -0.91 20.28 -2.91
CA GLN A 110 -1.73 21.45 -2.63
C GLN A 110 -2.20 21.49 -1.17
N ILE A 111 -2.43 20.34 -0.56
CA ILE A 111 -2.87 20.25 0.85
C ILE A 111 -1.68 20.42 1.80
N CYS A 112 -0.61 19.64 1.64
CA CYS A 112 0.47 19.56 2.62
C CYS A 112 1.73 20.39 2.28
N GLY A 113 1.78 21.00 1.09
CA GLY A 113 2.92 21.79 0.60
C GLY A 113 3.69 21.11 -0.54
N ARG A 114 4.10 21.92 -1.51
CA ARG A 114 4.81 21.45 -2.72
C ARG A 114 6.13 20.77 -2.39
N GLY A 115 6.45 19.74 -3.15
CA GLY A 115 7.73 19.01 -3.08
C GLY A 115 7.89 18.12 -1.84
N ARG A 116 6.86 18.01 -0.98
CA ARG A 116 6.93 17.19 0.24
C ARG A 116 6.56 15.73 -0.01
N ILE A 117 5.72 15.45 -0.98
CA ILE A 117 5.24 14.09 -1.26
C ILE A 117 6.32 13.26 -1.94
N LEU A 118 6.59 12.09 -1.40
CA LEU A 118 7.33 11.01 -2.03
C LEU A 118 6.39 9.80 -2.12
N PRO A 119 5.79 9.56 -3.30
CA PRO A 119 4.84 8.47 -3.44
C PRO A 119 5.50 7.12 -3.25
N ALA A 120 4.83 6.25 -2.49
CA ALA A 120 5.27 4.90 -2.23
C ALA A 120 4.07 3.94 -2.09
N PHE A 121 4.38 2.65 -2.06
CA PHE A 121 3.44 1.60 -1.74
C PHE A 121 4.11 0.51 -0.91
N PRO A 122 3.49 0.00 0.17
CA PRO A 122 4.10 -0.98 1.05
C PRO A 122 4.16 -2.37 0.40
N GLY A 123 5.29 -3.04 0.53
CA GLY A 123 5.44 -4.46 0.22
C GLY A 123 5.21 -5.31 1.48
N ALA A 124 4.02 -5.26 2.05
CA ALA A 124 3.73 -5.87 3.34
C ALA A 124 2.24 -6.15 3.52
N GLY A 125 1.91 -7.03 4.45
CA GLY A 125 0.54 -7.34 4.86
C GLY A 125 0.51 -8.02 6.22
N GLY A 126 -0.71 -8.33 6.70
CA GLY A 126 -0.89 -9.00 7.98
C GLY A 126 -2.17 -8.58 8.69
N SER A 127 -2.19 -8.80 9.99
CA SER A 127 -3.30 -8.45 10.87
C SER A 127 -2.80 -7.93 12.22
N ILE A 128 -3.68 -7.24 12.93
CA ILE A 128 -3.54 -6.99 14.36
C ILE A 128 -4.64 -7.82 15.01
N ASP A 129 -4.23 -8.80 15.80
CA ASP A 129 -5.14 -9.70 16.50
C ASP A 129 -5.05 -9.37 18.01
N GLY A 130 -6.14 -8.84 18.56
CA GLY A 130 -6.11 -8.14 19.83
C GLY A 130 -5.17 -6.92 19.75
N ASP A 131 -4.05 -6.96 20.48
CA ASP A 131 -3.07 -5.88 20.54
C ASP A 131 -1.76 -6.21 19.79
N ILE A 132 -1.63 -7.45 19.30
CA ILE A 132 -0.40 -7.99 18.74
C ILE A 132 -0.45 -7.93 17.20
N LEU A 133 0.59 -7.36 16.61
CA LEU A 133 0.77 -7.36 15.16
C LEU A 133 1.31 -8.72 14.68
N ASP A 134 0.58 -9.39 13.80
CA ASP A 134 1.07 -10.47 12.94
C ASP A 134 1.27 -9.91 11.53
N GLY A 135 2.43 -9.34 11.29
CA GLY A 135 2.80 -8.70 10.02
C GLY A 135 3.93 -9.41 9.30
N ALA A 136 3.92 -9.36 7.97
CA ALA A 136 4.98 -9.90 7.15
C ALA A 136 5.25 -9.03 5.92
N LEU A 137 6.52 -8.99 5.51
CA LEU A 137 6.91 -8.42 4.22
C LEU A 137 6.49 -9.37 3.10
N THR A 138 6.01 -8.79 2.02
CA THR A 138 5.73 -9.53 0.79
C THR A 138 7.06 -9.90 0.11
N PRO A 139 7.20 -11.12 -0.47
CA PRO A 139 8.41 -11.48 -1.21
C PRO A 139 8.75 -10.45 -2.28
N GLY A 140 10.02 -10.05 -2.36
CA GLY A 140 10.48 -8.95 -3.22
C GLY A 140 10.23 -9.17 -4.71
N LEU A 141 10.16 -10.43 -5.18
CA LEU A 141 9.78 -10.77 -6.56
C LEU A 141 8.31 -10.50 -6.85
N ILE A 142 7.44 -10.62 -5.83
CA ILE A 142 5.99 -10.43 -5.98
C ILE A 142 5.68 -8.95 -5.86
N GLN A 143 5.91 -8.36 -4.68
CA GLN A 143 5.62 -6.96 -4.41
C GLN A 143 6.55 -6.39 -3.34
N PRO A 144 7.71 -5.83 -3.74
CA PRO A 144 8.56 -5.07 -2.82
C PRO A 144 7.89 -3.74 -2.46
N THR A 145 8.35 -3.10 -1.39
CA THR A 145 8.06 -1.68 -1.14
C THR A 145 8.47 -0.87 -2.35
N THR A 146 7.50 -0.25 -3.01
CA THR A 146 7.75 0.47 -4.26
C THR A 146 7.60 1.96 -4.04
N PHE A 147 8.50 2.76 -4.56
CA PHE A 147 8.47 4.23 -4.45
C PHE A 147 9.12 4.89 -5.66
N GLY A 148 8.89 6.19 -5.83
CA GLY A 148 9.52 6.99 -6.87
C GLY A 148 9.16 8.44 -6.77
N GLU A 149 10.01 9.31 -7.29
CA GLU A 149 9.72 10.75 -7.36
C GLU A 149 8.63 11.05 -8.39
N ASN A 150 7.88 12.13 -8.16
CA ASN A 150 6.92 12.63 -9.13
C ASN A 150 7.59 13.04 -10.45
N SER A 151 8.85 13.51 -10.38
CA SER A 151 9.65 13.88 -11.55
C SER A 151 10.21 12.67 -12.31
N GLY A 152 10.17 11.48 -11.74
CA GLY A 152 10.80 10.27 -12.29
C GLY A 152 12.33 10.23 -12.16
N ILE A 153 12.94 11.24 -11.54
CA ILE A 153 14.39 11.38 -11.38
C ILE A 153 14.79 10.98 -9.96
N LYS A 154 15.85 10.17 -9.84
CA LYS A 154 16.39 9.80 -8.53
C LYS A 154 16.99 11.01 -7.81
N THR A 155 16.55 11.25 -6.59
CA THR A 155 16.99 12.38 -5.76
C THR A 155 17.80 11.93 -4.54
N LYS A 156 18.31 12.89 -3.76
CA LYS A 156 18.98 12.59 -2.48
C LYS A 156 18.02 11.87 -1.51
N ARG A 157 16.72 12.25 -1.49
CA ARG A 157 15.76 11.63 -0.57
C ARG A 157 15.38 10.20 -1.00
N THR A 158 15.26 9.89 -2.31
CA THR A 158 15.01 8.52 -2.75
C THR A 158 16.18 7.60 -2.47
N ARG A 159 17.42 8.07 -2.64
CA ARG A 159 18.63 7.33 -2.24
C ARG A 159 18.64 7.03 -0.74
N LYS A 160 18.37 8.06 0.09
CA LYS A 160 18.32 7.91 1.55
C LYS A 160 17.19 6.95 1.98
N LEU A 161 16.02 6.99 1.32
CA LEU A 161 14.94 6.03 1.57
C LEU A 161 15.36 4.60 1.21
N ALA A 162 16.02 4.41 0.06
CA ALA A 162 16.55 3.10 -0.33
C ALA A 162 17.55 2.53 0.69
N GLU A 163 18.44 3.37 1.23
CA GLU A 163 19.39 2.99 2.29
C GLU A 163 18.69 2.55 3.57
N ILE A 164 17.63 3.29 3.97
CA ILE A 164 16.80 2.96 5.14
C ILE A 164 16.14 1.60 4.98
N LEU A 165 15.48 1.39 3.83
CA LEU A 165 14.79 0.14 3.53
C LEU A 165 15.76 -1.04 3.46
N LYS A 166 16.94 -0.84 2.82
CA LYS A 166 17.99 -1.84 2.75
C LYS A 166 18.51 -2.22 4.14
N LYS A 167 18.81 -1.23 5.00
CA LYS A 167 19.27 -1.47 6.38
C LYS A 167 18.22 -2.23 7.20
N ALA A 168 16.94 -1.94 6.99
CA ALA A 168 15.84 -2.62 7.65
C ALA A 168 15.47 -3.98 7.02
N CYS A 169 16.26 -4.47 6.05
CA CYS A 169 16.00 -5.71 5.30
C CYS A 169 14.61 -5.73 4.64
N ILE A 170 14.08 -4.56 4.26
CA ILE A 170 12.81 -4.42 3.57
C ILE A 170 13.06 -4.45 2.06
N PRO A 171 12.54 -5.46 1.32
CA PRO A 171 12.66 -5.49 -0.14
C PRO A 171 12.04 -4.23 -0.75
N TYR A 172 12.77 -3.57 -1.67
CA TYR A 172 12.27 -2.35 -2.28
C TYR A 172 12.53 -2.29 -3.79
N ARG A 173 11.78 -1.42 -4.45
CA ARG A 173 11.94 -1.07 -5.87
C ARG A 173 11.69 0.42 -6.07
N GLU A 174 12.60 1.09 -6.74
CA GLU A 174 12.40 2.45 -7.21
C GLU A 174 11.86 2.42 -8.65
N VAL A 175 10.81 3.19 -8.93
CA VAL A 175 10.18 3.28 -10.25
C VAL A 175 10.16 4.73 -10.74
N LYS A 176 10.21 4.92 -12.07
CA LYS A 176 10.21 6.26 -12.67
C LYS A 176 8.85 6.95 -12.54
N ASN A 177 7.76 6.19 -12.67
CA ASN A 177 6.41 6.75 -12.61
C ASN A 177 5.56 5.96 -11.60
N MET A 178 5.47 6.51 -10.40
CA MET A 178 4.73 5.86 -9.32
C MET A 178 3.21 5.90 -9.56
N HIS A 179 2.70 6.94 -10.25
CA HIS A 179 1.28 7.02 -10.57
C HIS A 179 0.86 5.90 -11.54
N ILE A 180 1.61 5.68 -12.64
CA ILE A 180 1.37 4.55 -13.55
C ILE A 180 1.48 3.21 -12.80
N TRP A 181 2.47 3.10 -11.91
CA TRP A 181 2.62 1.89 -11.10
C TRP A 181 1.39 1.64 -10.22
N GLN A 182 0.86 2.66 -9.56
CA GLN A 182 -0.36 2.54 -8.74
C GLN A 182 -1.60 2.19 -9.56
N LEU A 183 -1.76 2.79 -10.74
CA LEU A 183 -2.83 2.42 -11.66
C LEU A 183 -2.76 0.95 -12.07
N CYS A 184 -1.55 0.46 -12.41
CA CYS A 184 -1.35 -0.96 -12.71
C CYS A 184 -1.62 -1.87 -11.51
N HIS A 185 -1.25 -1.42 -10.29
CA HIS A 185 -1.55 -2.12 -9.06
C HIS A 185 -3.08 -2.22 -8.85
N LEU A 186 -3.79 -1.11 -8.97
CA LEU A 186 -5.25 -1.08 -8.85
C LEU A 186 -5.95 -1.90 -9.94
N ALA A 187 -5.43 -1.89 -11.17
CA ALA A 187 -5.93 -2.73 -12.27
C ALA A 187 -5.90 -4.23 -11.94
N MET A 188 -4.99 -4.63 -11.04
CA MET A 188 -4.84 -5.99 -10.54
C MET A 188 -5.66 -6.24 -9.27
N VAL A 189 -5.50 -5.41 -8.24
CA VAL A 189 -6.07 -5.72 -6.91
C VAL A 189 -7.57 -5.48 -6.84
N VAL A 190 -8.13 -4.53 -7.60
CA VAL A 190 -9.56 -4.27 -7.61
C VAL A 190 -10.35 -5.47 -8.13
N PRO A 191 -10.06 -6.07 -9.31
CA PRO A 191 -10.75 -7.30 -9.75
C PRO A 191 -10.56 -8.49 -8.81
N ILE A 192 -9.41 -8.57 -8.13
CA ILE A 192 -9.12 -9.62 -7.15
C ILE A 192 -10.02 -9.48 -5.92
N ALA A 193 -10.16 -8.26 -5.39
CA ALA A 193 -11.06 -8.00 -4.27
C ALA A 193 -12.53 -8.23 -4.65
N ASP A 194 -12.94 -7.77 -5.84
CA ASP A 194 -14.28 -8.01 -6.37
C ASP A 194 -14.62 -9.49 -6.42
N ALA A 195 -13.65 -10.36 -6.77
CA ALA A 195 -13.86 -11.80 -6.80
C ALA A 195 -14.31 -12.35 -5.45
N TYR A 196 -13.68 -11.90 -4.34
CA TYR A 196 -14.07 -12.31 -2.99
C TYR A 196 -15.48 -11.82 -2.61
N TYR A 197 -15.87 -10.63 -3.07
CA TYR A 197 -17.18 -10.04 -2.72
C TYR A 197 -18.34 -10.59 -3.57
N GLU A 198 -18.04 -11.12 -4.74
CA GLU A 198 -19.00 -11.74 -5.65
C GLU A 198 -19.15 -13.25 -5.42
N ALA A 199 -18.23 -13.87 -4.68
CA ALA A 199 -18.23 -15.30 -4.42
C ALA A 199 -19.34 -15.70 -3.45
N VAL A 200 -19.93 -16.87 -3.68
CA VAL A 200 -20.86 -17.51 -2.73
C VAL A 200 -20.11 -17.89 -1.46
N ASN A 201 -18.90 -18.44 -1.63
CA ASN A 201 -17.99 -18.72 -0.51
C ASN A 201 -16.64 -18.03 -0.72
N PRO A 202 -16.42 -16.84 -0.13
CA PRO A 202 -15.17 -16.10 -0.29
C PRO A 202 -13.92 -16.91 0.08
N GLY A 203 -13.98 -17.78 1.09
CA GLY A 203 -12.84 -18.62 1.50
C GLY A 203 -12.49 -19.72 0.50
N LYS A 204 -13.37 -20.02 -0.47
CA LYS A 204 -13.16 -21.03 -1.54
C LYS A 204 -13.37 -20.46 -2.93
N VAL A 205 -13.27 -19.14 -3.10
CA VAL A 205 -13.54 -18.43 -4.36
C VAL A 205 -12.73 -18.98 -5.54
N GLY A 206 -11.52 -19.50 -5.30
CA GLY A 206 -10.70 -20.13 -6.34
C GLY A 206 -11.37 -21.33 -7.03
N ASP A 207 -12.34 -21.98 -6.38
CA ASP A 207 -13.06 -23.12 -6.95
C ASP A 207 -14.30 -22.68 -7.77
N GLU A 208 -14.70 -21.41 -7.69
CA GLU A 208 -15.81 -20.84 -8.45
C GLU A 208 -15.37 -20.45 -9.88
N LYS A 209 -15.43 -21.41 -10.82
CA LYS A 209 -14.96 -21.25 -12.21
C LYS A 209 -15.45 -19.96 -12.89
N ASN A 210 -16.73 -19.62 -12.71
CA ASN A 210 -17.33 -18.44 -13.31
C ASN A 210 -16.70 -17.13 -12.76
N ILE A 211 -16.43 -17.08 -11.46
CA ILE A 211 -15.76 -15.95 -10.82
C ILE A 211 -14.33 -15.83 -11.34
N MET A 212 -13.59 -16.92 -11.43
CA MET A 212 -12.21 -16.91 -11.98
C MET A 212 -12.16 -16.42 -13.42
N LEU A 213 -13.09 -16.88 -14.29
CA LEU A 213 -13.21 -16.40 -15.66
C LEU A 213 -13.56 -14.91 -15.73
N LYS A 214 -14.49 -14.45 -14.90
CA LYS A 214 -14.90 -13.04 -14.82
C LYS A 214 -13.73 -12.16 -14.35
N THR A 215 -12.99 -12.60 -13.34
CA THR A 215 -11.79 -11.91 -12.82
C THR A 215 -10.71 -11.83 -13.89
N ALA A 216 -10.42 -12.94 -14.58
CA ALA A 216 -9.47 -12.97 -15.69
C ALA A 216 -9.84 -12.00 -16.81
N LYS A 217 -11.13 -11.93 -17.19
CA LYS A 217 -11.64 -10.96 -18.18
C LYS A 217 -11.42 -9.53 -17.75
N ARG A 218 -11.71 -9.21 -16.46
CA ARG A 218 -11.52 -7.87 -15.89
C ARG A 218 -10.03 -7.47 -15.90
N LEU A 219 -9.15 -8.36 -15.45
CA LEU A 219 -7.70 -8.14 -15.47
C LEU A 219 -7.22 -7.82 -16.87
N LYS A 220 -7.52 -8.69 -17.84
CA LYS A 220 -7.11 -8.51 -19.24
C LYS A 220 -7.61 -7.19 -19.81
N ARG A 221 -8.89 -6.87 -19.62
CA ARG A 221 -9.50 -5.61 -20.06
C ARG A 221 -8.81 -4.39 -19.45
N ASN A 222 -8.58 -4.41 -18.13
CA ASN A 222 -7.98 -3.29 -17.42
C ASN A 222 -6.55 -3.01 -17.92
N PHE A 223 -5.72 -4.04 -18.08
CA PHE A 223 -4.35 -3.88 -18.58
C PHE A 223 -4.29 -3.51 -20.07
N CYS A 224 -5.18 -4.01 -20.92
CA CYS A 224 -5.29 -3.58 -22.32
C CYS A 224 -5.67 -2.08 -22.37
N PHE A 225 -6.64 -1.66 -21.57
CA PHE A 225 -7.06 -0.27 -21.50
C PHE A 225 -5.93 0.64 -21.01
N LEU A 226 -5.31 0.33 -19.86
CA LEU A 226 -4.22 1.14 -19.32
C LEU A 226 -3.06 1.26 -20.34
N LYS A 227 -2.66 0.16 -21.00
CA LYS A 227 -1.59 0.23 -22.01
C LYS A 227 -1.93 1.19 -23.13
N LYS A 228 -3.19 1.23 -23.58
CA LYS A 228 -3.64 2.17 -24.60
C LYS A 228 -3.58 3.62 -24.12
N GLU A 229 -4.02 3.88 -22.88
CA GLU A 229 -4.17 5.24 -22.36
C GLU A 229 -2.87 5.86 -21.85
N VAL A 230 -2.00 5.06 -21.19
CA VAL A 230 -0.79 5.59 -20.56
C VAL A 230 0.50 5.23 -21.29
N GLY A 231 0.40 4.52 -22.41
CA GLY A 231 1.53 4.15 -23.28
C GLY A 231 2.43 3.05 -22.72
N GLU A 232 2.67 2.99 -21.42
CA GLU A 232 3.50 1.99 -20.75
C GLU A 232 2.81 1.41 -19.51
N LEU A 233 3.24 0.21 -19.09
CA LEU A 233 2.79 -0.39 -17.83
C LEU A 233 3.98 -0.51 -16.87
N SER A 234 3.74 -0.25 -15.60
CA SER A 234 4.77 -0.35 -14.56
C SER A 234 4.32 -1.28 -13.41
N PRO A 235 5.10 -2.31 -13.07
CA PRO A 235 6.29 -2.79 -13.78
C PRO A 235 5.95 -3.44 -15.13
N GLY A 236 6.89 -3.42 -16.07
CA GLY A 236 6.69 -3.91 -17.46
C GLY A 236 6.18 -5.35 -17.56
N LYS A 237 6.46 -6.20 -16.55
CA LYS A 237 5.94 -7.58 -16.46
C LYS A 237 4.40 -7.64 -16.48
N MET A 238 3.69 -6.55 -16.13
CA MET A 238 2.22 -6.50 -16.15
C MET A 238 1.64 -6.62 -17.57
N ASN A 239 2.46 -6.42 -18.62
CA ASN A 239 2.04 -6.67 -19.99
C ASN A 239 1.60 -8.12 -20.24
N VAL A 240 2.07 -9.07 -19.47
CA VAL A 240 1.71 -10.49 -19.59
C VAL A 240 0.20 -10.71 -19.52
N PHE A 241 -0.52 -9.96 -18.66
CA PHE A 241 -1.99 -10.08 -18.52
C PHE A 241 -2.76 -9.79 -19.84
N ARG A 242 -2.14 -9.05 -20.79
CA ARG A 242 -2.75 -8.72 -22.06
C ARG A 242 -2.73 -9.90 -23.04
N PHE A 243 -1.74 -10.76 -22.94
CA PHE A 243 -1.45 -11.83 -23.91
C PHE A 243 -1.87 -13.21 -23.42
N ILE A 244 -1.86 -13.48 -22.12
CA ILE A 244 -2.26 -14.79 -21.56
C ILE A 244 -3.68 -15.17 -22.06
N PRO A 245 -3.88 -16.38 -22.59
CA PRO A 245 -5.21 -16.89 -22.92
C PRO A 245 -6.11 -16.90 -21.67
N LEU A 246 -7.39 -16.57 -21.87
CA LEU A 246 -8.32 -16.34 -20.76
C LEU A 246 -8.43 -17.54 -19.80
N ASN A 247 -8.54 -18.76 -20.36
CA ASN A 247 -8.65 -19.97 -19.56
C ASN A 247 -7.39 -20.27 -18.75
N VAL A 248 -6.21 -19.99 -19.33
CA VAL A 248 -4.91 -20.14 -18.65
C VAL A 248 -4.82 -19.15 -17.48
N LEU A 249 -5.22 -17.89 -17.70
CA LEU A 249 -5.23 -16.88 -16.65
C LEU A 249 -6.23 -17.25 -15.54
N ALA A 250 -7.43 -17.71 -15.89
CA ALA A 250 -8.43 -18.15 -14.91
C ALA A 250 -7.93 -19.36 -14.08
N PHE A 251 -7.23 -20.30 -14.71
CA PHE A 251 -6.62 -21.43 -14.00
C PHE A 251 -5.49 -20.99 -13.07
N ALA A 252 -4.62 -20.09 -13.52
CA ALA A 252 -3.57 -19.51 -12.66
C ALA A 252 -4.16 -18.78 -11.45
N LEU A 253 -5.24 -18.01 -11.65
CA LEU A 253 -5.97 -17.37 -10.56
C LEU A 253 -6.52 -18.39 -9.57
N LYS A 254 -7.15 -19.49 -10.02
CA LYS A 254 -7.62 -20.58 -9.15
C LYS A 254 -6.51 -21.07 -8.21
N ILE A 255 -5.30 -21.32 -8.74
CA ILE A 255 -4.15 -21.78 -7.95
C ILE A 255 -3.75 -20.72 -6.92
N ILE A 256 -3.66 -19.45 -7.34
CA ILE A 256 -3.26 -18.36 -6.46
C ILE A 256 -4.28 -18.15 -5.33
N PHE A 257 -5.57 -18.09 -5.65
CA PHE A 257 -6.63 -17.88 -4.66
C PHE A 257 -6.72 -19.02 -3.63
N ASN A 258 -6.42 -20.26 -4.02
CA ASN A 258 -6.42 -21.42 -3.13
C ASN A 258 -5.08 -21.64 -2.40
N SER A 259 -4.08 -20.75 -2.60
CA SER A 259 -2.78 -20.86 -1.98
C SER A 259 -2.71 -20.18 -0.61
N ARG A 260 -1.71 -20.54 0.22
CA ARG A 260 -1.39 -19.83 1.46
C ARG A 260 -1.07 -18.35 1.22
N PHE A 261 -0.51 -18.01 0.07
CA PHE A 261 -0.27 -16.63 -0.34
C PHE A 261 -1.59 -15.88 -0.55
N GLY A 262 -2.53 -16.50 -1.28
CA GLY A 262 -3.88 -15.96 -1.50
C GLY A 262 -4.62 -15.70 -0.19
N ASP A 263 -4.57 -16.65 0.75
CA ASP A 263 -5.17 -16.44 2.08
C ASP A 263 -4.53 -15.26 2.82
N LYS A 264 -3.20 -15.28 2.98
CA LYS A 264 -2.49 -14.31 3.84
C LYS A 264 -2.52 -12.88 3.29
N PHE A 265 -2.29 -12.69 1.98
CA PHE A 265 -2.07 -11.37 1.38
C PHE A 265 -3.26 -10.83 0.57
N MET A 266 -4.22 -11.68 0.21
CA MET A 266 -5.37 -11.28 -0.61
C MET A 266 -6.68 -11.39 0.19
N TYR A 267 -7.07 -12.58 0.63
CA TYR A 267 -8.33 -12.84 1.32
C TYR A 267 -8.49 -12.03 2.61
N ARG A 268 -7.53 -12.15 3.54
CA ARG A 268 -7.61 -11.47 4.84
C ARG A 268 -7.64 -9.95 4.67
N HIS A 269 -6.87 -9.41 3.72
CA HIS A 269 -6.88 -7.98 3.43
C HIS A 269 -8.23 -7.56 2.85
N ALA A 270 -8.73 -8.25 1.82
CA ALA A 270 -10.01 -7.93 1.19
C ALA A 270 -11.15 -7.96 2.22
N MET A 271 -11.21 -8.99 3.08
CA MET A 271 -12.28 -9.12 4.06
C MET A 271 -12.22 -8.09 5.19
N LYS A 272 -11.02 -7.65 5.61
CA LYS A 272 -10.84 -6.62 6.66
C LYS A 272 -10.98 -5.18 6.15
N ALA A 273 -10.80 -4.93 4.85
CA ALA A 273 -10.79 -3.60 4.25
C ALA A 273 -11.89 -3.41 3.19
N GLN A 274 -13.07 -4.00 3.40
CA GLN A 274 -14.16 -4.01 2.40
C GLN A 274 -14.58 -2.62 1.95
N ASP A 275 -14.73 -1.66 2.87
CA ASP A 275 -15.17 -0.30 2.53
C ASP A 275 -14.11 0.43 1.69
N GLU A 276 -12.83 0.29 2.06
CA GLU A 276 -11.71 0.84 1.30
C GLU A 276 -11.67 0.24 -0.11
N MET A 277 -11.78 -1.09 -0.25
CA MET A 277 -11.75 -1.75 -1.55
C MET A 277 -12.96 -1.41 -2.43
N LYS A 278 -14.16 -1.26 -1.85
CA LYS A 278 -15.36 -0.79 -2.56
C LYS A 278 -15.19 0.65 -3.06
N GLN A 279 -14.56 1.51 -2.26
CA GLN A 279 -14.25 2.88 -2.65
C GLN A 279 -13.22 2.92 -3.78
N LEU A 280 -12.11 2.17 -3.65
CA LEU A 280 -11.09 2.02 -4.70
C LEU A 280 -11.68 1.46 -6.01
N HIS A 281 -12.61 0.48 -5.92
CA HIS A 281 -13.35 -0.01 -7.09
C HIS A 281 -14.09 1.14 -7.81
N LYS A 282 -14.88 1.92 -7.07
CA LYS A 282 -15.63 3.06 -7.64
C LYS A 282 -14.69 4.08 -8.28
N GLN A 283 -13.64 4.47 -7.58
CA GLN A 283 -12.66 5.45 -8.05
C GLN A 283 -11.89 4.96 -9.28
N PHE A 284 -11.39 3.72 -9.26
CA PHE A 284 -10.64 3.14 -10.37
C PHE A 284 -11.47 3.03 -11.64
N TYR A 285 -12.69 2.47 -11.57
CA TYR A 285 -13.54 2.37 -12.76
C TYR A 285 -14.12 3.71 -13.21
N ALA A 286 -14.29 4.69 -12.30
CA ALA A 286 -14.61 6.07 -12.69
C ALA A 286 -13.43 6.71 -13.44
N TYR A 287 -12.20 6.52 -12.98
CA TYR A 287 -10.99 6.96 -13.68
C TYR A 287 -10.91 6.38 -15.10
N LEU A 288 -11.11 5.06 -15.26
CA LEU A 288 -11.09 4.42 -16.58
C LEU A 288 -12.19 4.98 -17.52
N ARG A 289 -13.39 5.27 -17.01
CA ARG A 289 -14.49 5.86 -17.80
C ARG A 289 -14.18 7.28 -18.24
N ARG A 290 -13.65 8.13 -17.37
CA ARG A 290 -13.28 9.51 -17.71
C ARG A 290 -12.22 9.56 -18.81
N ARG A 291 -11.21 8.72 -18.71
CA ARG A 291 -10.17 8.57 -19.75
C ARG A 291 -10.76 8.10 -21.08
N LYS A 292 -11.63 7.09 -21.07
CA LYS A 292 -12.31 6.61 -22.28
C LYS A 292 -13.11 7.71 -22.99
N ASN A 293 -13.69 8.63 -22.24
CA ASN A 293 -14.51 9.72 -22.77
C ASN A 293 -13.71 11.00 -23.07
N GLY A 294 -12.38 10.98 -22.94
CA GLY A 294 -11.52 12.13 -23.21
C GLY A 294 -11.67 13.29 -22.21
N ILE A 295 -12.17 13.03 -20.99
CA ILE A 295 -12.45 14.06 -19.97
C ILE A 295 -11.21 14.35 -19.08
N ILE A 296 -10.14 13.57 -19.23
CA ILE A 296 -8.85 13.77 -18.52
C ILE A 296 -7.72 13.54 -19.51
#